data_ca2ae8279aebf32623a8597c6c86a347
#
_entry.id   ca2ae8279aebf32623a8597c6c86a347
#
_cell.length_a   1.000
_cell.length_b   1.000
_cell.length_c   1.000
_cell.angle_alpha   90.00
_cell.angle_beta   90.00
_cell.angle_gamma   90.00
#
_symmetry.space_group_name_H-M   'P 1'
#
loop_
_entity.id
_entity.type
_entity.pdbx_description
1 polymer ?
#
loop_
_entity_poly.entity_id
_entity_poly.type
_entity_poly.pdbx_seq_one_letter_code
_entity_poly.pdbx_strand_id
1 'polypeptide(L)'
;MRLKDKVALITGAGSGIGQATAVLFAREGARVAVVDLREDAAKTTAEQIERSGGQALAIRADVSKSADNQAAIQQAVARWGRLDVFYANAGVPQFPTPVESVDEAVFDQIMAVNVKGVFLAAKHVMPIFRKQKGGVLLITGSTSGVRPRPGVQCYSASKGAVHTMAASLALEFSAFGARVVAIAPVATETPMLATFMGKKQVDEEGLTRYRGTVPLGRLNKPEDLANAALFLASDDAAMITGSVFPVDGGRCI
;
A
#
# COMPACT_ATOMS: atom_id res chain seq x y z
N MET A 1 -14.57 10.62 -13.51
CA MET A 1 -14.00 9.27 -13.21
C MET A 1 -12.54 9.25 -13.68
N ARG A 2 -11.63 9.35 -12.71
CA ARG A 2 -10.17 9.45 -12.99
C ARG A 2 -9.54 8.13 -13.45
N LEU A 3 -10.15 7.00 -13.14
CA LEU A 3 -9.66 5.66 -13.47
C LEU A 3 -10.61 4.89 -14.39
N LYS A 4 -11.40 5.61 -15.21
CA LYS A 4 -12.33 4.97 -16.14
C LYS A 4 -11.60 3.93 -17.02
N ASP A 5 -12.14 2.71 -17.07
CA ASP A 5 -11.64 1.57 -17.85
C ASP A 5 -10.24 1.05 -17.45
N LYS A 6 -9.62 1.60 -16.40
CA LYS A 6 -8.36 1.08 -15.84
C LYS A 6 -8.59 -0.18 -15.02
N VAL A 7 -7.57 -1.00 -14.93
CA VAL A 7 -7.52 -2.18 -14.06
C VAL A 7 -6.52 -1.93 -12.95
N ALA A 8 -6.96 -2.07 -11.70
CA ALA A 8 -6.11 -1.90 -10.53
C ALA A 8 -6.03 -3.21 -9.73
N LEU A 9 -4.84 -3.56 -9.25
CA LEU A 9 -4.62 -4.61 -8.27
C LEU A 9 -4.09 -3.99 -6.98
N ILE A 10 -4.75 -4.27 -5.85
CA ILE A 10 -4.41 -3.68 -4.56
C ILE A 10 -4.18 -4.80 -3.55
N THR A 11 -3.00 -4.86 -2.94
CA THR A 11 -2.68 -5.83 -1.91
C THR A 11 -2.99 -5.30 -0.51
N GLY A 12 -3.36 -6.18 0.43
CA GLY A 12 -3.86 -5.79 1.74
C GLY A 12 -5.17 -5.01 1.64
N ALA A 13 -6.00 -5.37 0.65
CA ALA A 13 -7.22 -4.64 0.33
C ALA A 13 -8.46 -5.13 1.11
N GLY A 14 -8.29 -6.05 2.04
CA GLY A 14 -9.37 -6.53 2.91
C GLY A 14 -9.69 -5.59 4.08
N SER A 15 -8.88 -4.56 4.35
CA SER A 15 -9.12 -3.61 5.44
C SER A 15 -8.36 -2.29 5.26
N GLY A 16 -8.70 -1.29 6.08
CA GLY A 16 -7.96 -0.04 6.24
C GLY A 16 -7.70 0.70 4.92
N ILE A 17 -6.43 1.12 4.71
CA ILE A 17 -6.04 1.91 3.54
C ILE A 17 -6.34 1.18 2.22
N GLY A 18 -6.00 -0.10 2.14
CA GLY A 18 -6.22 -0.89 0.93
C GLY A 18 -7.69 -1.02 0.57
N GLN A 19 -8.55 -1.29 1.56
CA GLN A 19 -10.01 -1.37 1.37
C GLN A 19 -10.58 -0.03 0.90
N ALA A 20 -10.26 1.07 1.60
CA ALA A 20 -10.73 2.40 1.22
C ALA A 20 -10.29 2.78 -0.20
N THR A 21 -9.04 2.44 -0.56
CA THR A 21 -8.52 2.67 -1.92
C THR A 21 -9.25 1.81 -2.96
N ALA A 22 -9.49 0.53 -2.68
CA ALA A 22 -10.20 -0.37 -3.59
C ALA A 22 -11.61 0.14 -3.90
N VAL A 23 -12.34 0.54 -2.87
CA VAL A 23 -13.70 1.10 -3.01
C VAL A 23 -13.67 2.41 -3.78
N LEU A 24 -12.73 3.32 -3.48
CA LEU A 24 -12.62 4.60 -4.18
C LEU A 24 -12.23 4.42 -5.65
N PHE A 25 -11.27 3.55 -5.94
CA PHE A 25 -10.85 3.28 -7.31
C PHE A 25 -11.99 2.72 -8.17
N ALA A 26 -12.80 1.83 -7.59
CA ALA A 26 -13.99 1.30 -8.27
C ALA A 26 -15.04 2.40 -8.54
N ARG A 27 -15.28 3.31 -7.60
CA ARG A 27 -16.15 4.49 -7.80
C ARG A 27 -15.65 5.42 -8.90
N GLU A 28 -14.32 5.48 -9.09
CA GLU A 28 -13.66 6.25 -10.13
C GLU A 28 -13.52 5.48 -11.46
N GLY A 29 -14.22 4.35 -11.60
CA GLY A 29 -14.38 3.61 -12.84
C GLY A 29 -13.34 2.52 -13.09
N ALA A 30 -12.48 2.21 -12.10
CA ALA A 30 -11.56 1.09 -12.21
C ALA A 30 -12.25 -0.26 -11.98
N ARG A 31 -11.73 -1.31 -12.63
CA ARG A 31 -11.97 -2.71 -12.28
C ARG A 31 -10.90 -3.11 -11.27
N VAL A 32 -11.27 -3.67 -10.13
CA VAL A 32 -10.35 -3.81 -8.99
C VAL A 32 -10.14 -5.27 -8.60
N ALA A 33 -8.90 -5.75 -8.69
CA ALA A 33 -8.46 -6.98 -8.02
C ALA A 33 -8.15 -6.67 -6.56
N VAL A 34 -8.98 -7.17 -5.67
CA VAL A 34 -8.90 -7.04 -4.22
C VAL A 34 -8.11 -8.20 -3.67
N VAL A 35 -6.83 -7.96 -3.33
CA VAL A 35 -5.91 -9.02 -2.88
C VAL A 35 -5.67 -8.90 -1.39
N ASP A 36 -5.86 -10.00 -0.65
CA ASP A 36 -5.57 -10.08 0.78
C ASP A 36 -5.10 -11.49 1.17
N LEU A 37 -4.37 -11.59 2.27
CA LEU A 37 -3.99 -12.88 2.86
C LEU A 37 -5.23 -13.63 3.37
N ARG A 38 -6.20 -12.90 3.92
CA ARG A 38 -7.49 -13.40 4.38
C ARG A 38 -8.51 -13.33 3.25
N GLU A 39 -8.93 -14.46 2.79
CA GLU A 39 -9.85 -14.59 1.68
C GLU A 39 -11.23 -13.96 1.97
N ASP A 40 -11.74 -14.14 3.19
CA ASP A 40 -12.99 -13.56 3.66
C ASP A 40 -12.99 -12.03 3.59
N ALA A 41 -11.90 -11.41 4.02
CA ALA A 41 -11.73 -9.96 3.98
C ALA A 41 -11.67 -9.42 2.53
N ALA A 42 -10.96 -10.14 1.64
CA ALA A 42 -10.94 -9.79 0.23
C ALA A 42 -12.34 -9.89 -0.40
N LYS A 43 -13.09 -10.96 -0.11
CA LYS A 43 -14.47 -11.15 -0.57
C LYS A 43 -15.40 -10.05 -0.07
N THR A 44 -15.34 -9.71 1.22
CA THR A 44 -16.15 -8.64 1.80
C THR A 44 -15.95 -7.30 1.08
N THR A 45 -14.69 -6.94 0.78
CA THR A 45 -14.40 -5.70 0.04
C THR A 45 -14.88 -5.77 -1.40
N ALA A 46 -14.71 -6.91 -2.09
CA ALA A 46 -15.18 -7.10 -3.45
C ALA A 46 -16.72 -6.98 -3.53
N GLU A 47 -17.44 -7.61 -2.63
CA GLU A 47 -18.90 -7.51 -2.54
C GLU A 47 -19.37 -6.07 -2.24
N GLN A 48 -18.63 -5.32 -1.44
CA GLN A 48 -18.93 -3.90 -1.20
C GLN A 48 -18.83 -3.10 -2.49
N ILE A 49 -17.81 -3.35 -3.31
CA ILE A 49 -17.63 -2.72 -4.62
C ILE A 49 -18.77 -3.09 -5.57
N GLU A 50 -19.11 -4.38 -5.65
CA GLU A 50 -20.14 -4.89 -6.56
C GLU A 50 -21.54 -4.35 -6.18
N ARG A 51 -21.85 -4.29 -4.89
CA ARG A 51 -23.11 -3.66 -4.39
C ARG A 51 -23.23 -2.18 -4.76
N SER A 52 -22.12 -1.51 -4.98
CA SER A 52 -22.08 -0.11 -5.43
C SER A 52 -22.03 0.02 -6.97
N GLY A 53 -22.22 -1.07 -7.71
CA GLY A 53 -22.22 -1.11 -9.19
C GLY A 53 -20.83 -1.17 -9.83
N GLY A 54 -19.75 -1.34 -9.04
CA GLY A 54 -18.39 -1.52 -9.54
C GLY A 54 -18.09 -2.95 -9.96
N GLN A 55 -16.88 -3.18 -10.46
CA GLN A 55 -16.38 -4.51 -10.81
C GLN A 55 -15.18 -4.87 -9.93
N ALA A 56 -15.24 -6.01 -9.27
CA ALA A 56 -14.18 -6.50 -8.42
C ALA A 56 -13.86 -7.98 -8.67
N LEU A 57 -12.66 -8.39 -8.22
CA LEU A 57 -12.22 -9.78 -8.18
C LEU A 57 -11.50 -10.00 -6.86
N ALA A 58 -12.05 -10.81 -5.97
CA ALA A 58 -11.37 -11.18 -4.72
C ALA A 58 -10.32 -12.25 -4.99
N ILE A 59 -9.10 -12.04 -4.49
CA ILE A 59 -7.98 -12.98 -4.65
C ILE A 59 -7.29 -13.16 -3.30
N ARG A 60 -7.12 -14.41 -2.86
CA ARG A 60 -6.27 -14.74 -1.72
C ARG A 60 -4.82 -14.83 -2.18
N ALA A 61 -3.90 -14.09 -1.54
CA ALA A 61 -2.47 -14.20 -1.80
C ALA A 61 -1.65 -13.77 -0.59
N ASP A 62 -0.53 -14.47 -0.37
CA ASP A 62 0.54 -14.09 0.54
C ASP A 62 1.61 -13.33 -0.26
N VAL A 63 1.71 -12.03 -0.04
CA VAL A 63 2.65 -11.15 -0.79
C VAL A 63 4.12 -11.50 -0.57
N SER A 64 4.47 -12.24 0.49
CA SER A 64 5.83 -12.73 0.74
C SER A 64 6.25 -13.88 -0.18
N LYS A 65 5.29 -14.47 -0.92
CA LYS A 65 5.46 -15.62 -1.82
C LYS A 65 5.45 -15.18 -3.28
N SER A 66 6.48 -15.55 -4.03
CA SER A 66 6.62 -15.20 -5.45
C SER A 66 5.49 -15.77 -6.31
N ALA A 67 5.13 -17.05 -6.09
CA ALA A 67 4.07 -17.71 -6.83
C ALA A 67 2.69 -17.01 -6.63
N ASP A 68 2.39 -16.59 -5.41
CA ASP A 68 1.11 -15.93 -5.09
C ASP A 68 1.02 -14.55 -5.77
N ASN A 69 2.11 -13.74 -5.73
CA ASN A 69 2.16 -12.47 -6.47
C ASN A 69 1.94 -12.66 -7.97
N GLN A 70 2.64 -13.63 -8.56
CA GLN A 70 2.51 -13.96 -9.97
C GLN A 70 1.07 -14.40 -10.31
N ALA A 71 0.49 -15.30 -9.52
CA ALA A 71 -0.84 -15.81 -9.72
C ALA A 71 -1.92 -14.70 -9.60
N ALA A 72 -1.78 -13.79 -8.63
CA ALA A 72 -2.71 -12.67 -8.47
C ALA A 72 -2.69 -11.74 -9.69
N ILE A 73 -1.52 -11.40 -10.21
CA ILE A 73 -1.37 -10.60 -11.43
C ILE A 73 -1.98 -11.32 -12.64
N GLN A 74 -1.68 -12.61 -12.80
CA GLN A 74 -2.19 -13.41 -13.90
C GLN A 74 -3.73 -13.50 -13.87
N GLN A 75 -4.34 -13.68 -12.70
CA GLN A 75 -5.80 -13.70 -12.56
C GLN A 75 -6.43 -12.36 -12.97
N ALA A 76 -5.86 -11.22 -12.55
CA ALA A 76 -6.35 -9.91 -12.94
C ALA A 76 -6.23 -9.68 -14.46
N VAL A 77 -5.09 -10.03 -15.04
CA VAL A 77 -4.85 -9.90 -16.49
C VAL A 77 -5.73 -10.86 -17.29
N ALA A 78 -5.91 -12.10 -16.85
CA ALA A 78 -6.81 -13.07 -17.50
C ALA A 78 -8.26 -12.59 -17.48
N ARG A 79 -8.69 -11.94 -16.40
CA ARG A 79 -10.07 -11.44 -16.22
C ARG A 79 -10.37 -10.21 -17.08
N TRP A 80 -9.40 -9.30 -17.26
CA TRP A 80 -9.66 -7.97 -17.86
C TRP A 80 -8.70 -7.58 -19.00
N GLY A 81 -7.75 -8.45 -19.37
CA GLY A 81 -6.84 -8.25 -20.51
C GLY A 81 -5.67 -7.30 -20.26
N ARG A 82 -5.62 -6.61 -19.11
CA ARG A 82 -4.63 -5.59 -18.78
C ARG A 82 -4.46 -5.42 -17.27
N LEU A 83 -3.42 -4.69 -16.87
CA LEU A 83 -3.22 -4.19 -15.51
C LEU A 83 -2.59 -2.80 -15.60
N ASP A 84 -3.26 -1.75 -15.12
CA ASP A 84 -2.80 -0.35 -15.22
C ASP A 84 -2.17 0.16 -13.95
N VAL A 85 -2.69 -0.28 -12.80
CA VAL A 85 -2.22 0.14 -11.49
C VAL A 85 -1.96 -1.08 -10.62
N PHE A 86 -0.77 -1.17 -10.06
CA PHE A 86 -0.47 -2.08 -8.96
C PHE A 86 -0.21 -1.28 -7.71
N TYR A 87 -1.02 -1.46 -6.67
CA TYR A 87 -0.79 -0.85 -5.37
C TYR A 87 -0.28 -1.89 -4.37
N ALA A 88 1.05 -1.90 -4.15
CA ALA A 88 1.72 -2.70 -3.13
C ALA A 88 1.50 -2.06 -1.75
N ASN A 89 0.31 -2.31 -1.19
CA ASN A 89 -0.12 -1.71 0.07
C ASN A 89 -0.01 -2.67 1.26
N ALA A 90 -0.06 -3.98 1.05
CA ALA A 90 0.08 -4.97 2.13
C ALA A 90 1.32 -4.72 2.98
N GLY A 91 1.17 -4.82 4.29
CA GLY A 91 2.26 -4.65 5.23
C GLY A 91 1.88 -5.14 6.62
N VAL A 92 2.88 -5.38 7.44
CA VAL A 92 2.74 -5.75 8.85
C VAL A 92 3.42 -4.72 9.74
N PRO A 93 2.83 -4.41 10.92
CA PRO A 93 3.40 -3.48 11.88
C PRO A 93 4.50 -4.16 12.71
N GLN A 94 5.16 -3.34 13.54
CA GLN A 94 5.95 -3.82 14.67
C GLN A 94 5.33 -3.32 15.96
N PHE A 95 5.16 -4.23 16.92
CA PHE A 95 4.85 -3.84 18.29
C PHE A 95 6.08 -3.15 18.89
N PRO A 96 5.93 -1.99 19.56
CA PRO A 96 7.08 -1.29 20.14
C PRO A 96 7.86 -2.17 21.12
N THR A 97 9.10 -2.50 20.77
CA THR A 97 9.96 -3.42 21.50
C THR A 97 11.41 -2.89 21.49
N PRO A 98 12.15 -2.87 22.63
CA PRO A 98 13.57 -2.59 22.65
C PRO A 98 14.33 -3.55 21.73
N VAL A 99 15.40 -3.07 21.07
CA VAL A 99 16.07 -3.84 20.01
C VAL A 99 16.60 -5.18 20.48
N GLU A 100 17.13 -5.24 21.68
CA GLU A 100 17.66 -6.46 22.31
C GLU A 100 16.60 -7.52 22.62
N SER A 101 15.32 -7.13 22.60
CA SER A 101 14.18 -8.00 22.90
C SER A 101 13.34 -8.32 21.64
N VAL A 102 13.77 -7.87 20.46
CA VAL A 102 13.06 -8.20 19.21
C VAL A 102 13.43 -9.62 18.79
N ASP A 103 12.42 -10.46 18.63
CA ASP A 103 12.60 -11.81 18.06
C ASP A 103 13.01 -11.70 16.58
N GLU A 104 14.01 -12.48 16.14
CA GLU A 104 14.44 -12.55 14.75
C GLU A 104 13.28 -12.91 13.79
N ALA A 105 12.36 -13.75 14.23
CA ALA A 105 11.18 -14.12 13.46
C ALA A 105 10.27 -12.90 13.14
N VAL A 106 10.21 -11.92 14.05
CA VAL A 106 9.49 -10.64 13.82
C VAL A 106 10.21 -9.82 12.76
N PHE A 107 11.54 -9.73 12.83
CA PHE A 107 12.35 -9.08 11.80
C PHE A 107 12.13 -9.72 10.43
N ASP A 108 12.25 -11.05 10.36
CA ASP A 108 12.10 -11.81 9.12
C ASP A 108 10.70 -11.63 8.50
N GLN A 109 9.65 -11.67 9.32
CA GLN A 109 8.27 -11.45 8.88
C GLN A 109 8.09 -10.05 8.29
N ILE A 110 8.60 -9.03 8.99
CA ILE A 110 8.49 -7.63 8.54
C ILE A 110 9.23 -7.46 7.20
N MET A 111 10.44 -7.99 7.07
CA MET A 111 11.21 -7.90 5.83
C MET A 111 10.57 -8.70 4.69
N ALA A 112 10.03 -9.88 4.98
CA ALA A 112 9.38 -10.73 4.00
C ALA A 112 8.12 -10.07 3.42
N VAL A 113 7.30 -9.45 4.26
CA VAL A 113 6.04 -8.81 3.82
C VAL A 113 6.30 -7.41 3.27
N ASN A 114 6.94 -6.54 4.07
CA ASN A 114 7.04 -5.10 3.75
C ASN A 114 8.06 -4.79 2.65
N VAL A 115 9.12 -5.57 2.52
CA VAL A 115 10.21 -5.32 1.56
C VAL A 115 10.17 -6.31 0.40
N LYS A 116 10.31 -7.61 0.70
CA LYS A 116 10.30 -8.64 -0.33
C LYS A 116 8.97 -8.65 -1.09
N GLY A 117 7.84 -8.44 -0.41
CA GLY A 117 6.52 -8.33 -1.05
C GLY A 117 6.46 -7.24 -2.11
N VAL A 118 7.03 -6.06 -1.83
CA VAL A 118 7.12 -4.96 -2.80
C VAL A 118 8.05 -5.30 -3.97
N PHE A 119 9.20 -5.91 -3.68
CA PHE A 119 10.11 -6.40 -4.72
C PHE A 119 9.43 -7.41 -5.65
N LEU A 120 8.69 -8.38 -5.10
CA LEU A 120 7.97 -9.38 -5.87
C LEU A 120 6.84 -8.77 -6.71
N ALA A 121 6.12 -7.79 -6.17
CA ALA A 121 5.13 -7.02 -6.92
C ALA A 121 5.78 -6.36 -8.15
N ALA A 122 6.89 -5.63 -7.95
CA ALA A 122 7.62 -4.98 -9.03
C ALA A 122 8.13 -5.99 -10.06
N LYS A 123 8.75 -7.09 -9.61
CA LYS A 123 9.29 -8.16 -10.46
C LYS A 123 8.23 -8.73 -11.42
N HIS A 124 7.03 -9.00 -10.90
CA HIS A 124 5.99 -9.67 -11.70
C HIS A 124 5.10 -8.71 -12.48
N VAL A 125 4.97 -7.44 -12.07
CA VAL A 125 4.19 -6.44 -12.81
C VAL A 125 4.99 -5.80 -13.95
N MET A 126 6.31 -5.68 -13.80
CA MET A 126 7.18 -5.03 -14.79
C MET A 126 7.00 -5.57 -16.23
N PRO A 127 6.98 -6.89 -16.49
CA PRO A 127 6.76 -7.40 -17.86
C PRO A 127 5.43 -6.96 -18.46
N ILE A 128 4.38 -6.85 -17.62
CA ILE A 128 3.05 -6.40 -18.06
C ILE A 128 3.11 -4.92 -18.46
N PHE A 129 3.64 -4.06 -17.60
CA PHE A 129 3.76 -2.63 -17.87
C PHE A 129 4.66 -2.34 -19.06
N ARG A 130 5.75 -3.09 -19.22
CA ARG A 130 6.63 -3.00 -20.40
C ARG A 130 5.89 -3.33 -21.69
N LYS A 131 5.12 -4.42 -21.70
CA LYS A 131 4.31 -4.81 -22.86
C LYS A 131 3.24 -3.76 -23.20
N GLN A 132 2.63 -3.17 -22.18
CA GLN A 132 1.57 -2.14 -22.31
C GLN A 132 2.14 -0.74 -22.61
N LYS A 133 3.46 -0.52 -22.46
CA LYS A 133 4.14 0.78 -22.56
C LYS A 133 3.55 1.80 -21.57
N GLY A 134 3.35 1.39 -20.33
CA GLY A 134 2.80 2.24 -19.29
C GLY A 134 2.24 1.44 -18.12
N GLY A 135 1.96 2.15 -17.04
CA GLY A 135 1.41 1.61 -15.80
C GLY A 135 1.89 2.40 -14.58
N VAL A 136 1.29 2.15 -13.44
CA VAL A 136 1.65 2.81 -12.18
C VAL A 136 1.84 1.78 -11.08
N LEU A 137 3.03 1.74 -10.47
CA LEU A 137 3.30 1.00 -9.24
C LEU A 137 3.25 1.99 -8.07
N LEU A 138 2.24 1.87 -7.22
CA LEU A 138 2.17 2.57 -5.94
C LEU A 138 2.68 1.67 -4.82
N ILE A 139 3.36 2.24 -3.84
CA ILE A 139 3.94 1.52 -2.71
C ILE A 139 3.55 2.22 -1.41
N THR A 140 3.00 1.51 -0.44
CA THR A 140 2.77 2.06 0.90
C THR A 140 4.08 2.08 1.69
N GLY A 141 4.70 3.26 1.73
CA GLY A 141 5.80 3.60 2.61
C GLY A 141 5.33 3.89 4.05
N SER A 142 5.98 4.84 4.70
CA SER A 142 5.58 5.40 6.01
C SER A 142 6.45 6.62 6.35
N THR A 143 5.94 7.56 7.13
CA THR A 143 6.77 8.57 7.80
C THR A 143 7.87 7.96 8.66
N SER A 144 7.69 6.73 9.17
CA SER A 144 8.73 6.00 9.91
C SER A 144 9.97 5.67 9.08
N GLY A 145 9.88 5.65 7.75
CA GLY A 145 11.03 5.49 6.86
C GLY A 145 11.85 6.78 6.68
N VAL A 146 11.32 7.93 7.11
CA VAL A 146 11.97 9.25 7.02
C VAL A 146 12.29 9.78 8.42
N ARG A 147 11.33 9.70 9.34
CA ARG A 147 11.42 10.16 10.73
C ARG A 147 11.10 9.00 11.67
N PRO A 148 12.05 8.09 11.92
CA PRO A 148 11.83 6.91 12.74
C PRO A 148 11.61 7.26 14.21
N ARG A 149 11.10 6.30 14.98
CA ARG A 149 10.92 6.41 16.42
C ARG A 149 11.45 5.14 17.12
N PRO A 150 11.82 5.22 18.41
CA PRO A 150 12.24 4.05 19.17
C PRO A 150 11.19 2.93 19.19
N GLY A 151 11.65 1.71 19.32
CA GLY A 151 10.81 0.52 19.48
C GLY A 151 10.23 -0.08 18.19
N VAL A 152 10.35 0.59 17.05
CA VAL A 152 9.84 0.10 15.75
C VAL A 152 10.92 0.10 14.67
N GLN A 153 12.14 -0.24 15.04
CA GLN A 153 13.35 -0.17 14.22
C GLN A 153 13.29 -1.06 12.97
N CYS A 154 12.77 -2.30 13.10
CA CYS A 154 12.64 -3.21 11.95
C CYS A 154 11.59 -2.70 10.95
N TYR A 155 10.46 -2.22 11.45
CA TYR A 155 9.43 -1.59 10.63
C TYR A 155 9.96 -0.33 9.93
N SER A 156 10.64 0.56 10.67
CA SER A 156 11.21 1.79 10.11
C SER A 156 12.24 1.48 9.03
N ALA A 157 13.13 0.51 9.27
CA ALA A 157 14.10 0.04 8.28
C ALA A 157 13.41 -0.50 7.02
N SER A 158 12.34 -1.31 7.18
CA SER A 158 11.56 -1.85 6.06
C SER A 158 10.92 -0.73 5.21
N LYS A 159 10.45 0.34 5.85
CA LYS A 159 9.83 1.48 5.15
C LYS A 159 10.86 2.40 4.49
N GLY A 160 12.04 2.58 5.09
CA GLY A 160 13.18 3.22 4.44
C GLY A 160 13.64 2.46 3.19
N ALA A 161 13.73 1.13 3.30
CA ALA A 161 14.10 0.27 2.18
C ALA A 161 13.16 0.43 0.98
N VAL A 162 11.83 0.46 1.18
CA VAL A 162 10.89 0.61 0.06
C VAL A 162 10.84 2.03 -0.50
N HIS A 163 11.20 3.06 0.28
CA HIS A 163 11.39 4.41 -0.25
C HIS A 163 12.53 4.46 -1.27
N THR A 164 13.70 3.91 -0.90
CA THR A 164 14.85 3.82 -1.82
C THR A 164 14.56 2.91 -3.01
N MET A 165 13.87 1.79 -2.78
CA MET A 165 13.46 0.87 -3.84
C MET A 165 12.51 1.56 -4.84
N ALA A 166 11.57 2.40 -4.38
CA ALA A 166 10.68 3.15 -5.26
C ALA A 166 11.46 4.06 -6.23
N ALA A 167 12.49 4.77 -5.74
CA ALA A 167 13.34 5.62 -6.57
C ALA A 167 14.14 4.81 -7.60
N SER A 168 14.75 3.70 -7.19
CA SER A 168 15.50 2.81 -8.08
C SER A 168 14.61 2.19 -9.16
N LEU A 169 13.45 1.65 -8.77
CA LEU A 169 12.49 1.07 -9.70
C LEU A 169 11.93 2.10 -10.69
N ALA A 170 11.75 3.35 -10.26
CA ALA A 170 11.26 4.41 -11.14
C ALA A 170 12.20 4.64 -12.34
N LEU A 171 13.52 4.56 -12.14
CA LEU A 171 14.50 4.67 -13.21
C LEU A 171 14.34 3.54 -14.25
N GLU A 172 14.10 2.30 -13.81
CA GLU A 172 13.89 1.17 -14.70
C GLU A 172 12.52 1.24 -15.41
N PHE A 173 11.46 1.59 -14.67
CA PHE A 173 10.09 1.63 -15.17
C PHE A 173 9.86 2.78 -16.15
N SER A 174 10.56 3.92 -15.98
CA SER A 174 10.44 5.07 -16.86
C SER A 174 10.83 4.78 -18.32
N ALA A 175 11.73 3.81 -18.55
CA ALA A 175 12.16 3.40 -19.88
C ALA A 175 11.01 2.89 -20.79
N PHE A 176 9.87 2.54 -20.19
CA PHE A 176 8.66 2.12 -20.93
C PHE A 176 7.40 2.88 -20.51
N GLY A 177 7.58 4.11 -19.99
CA GLY A 177 6.47 5.02 -19.68
C GLY A 177 5.68 4.67 -18.44
N ALA A 178 6.20 3.79 -17.57
CA ALA A 178 5.55 3.47 -16.29
C ALA A 178 6.14 4.32 -15.14
N ARG A 179 5.34 4.53 -14.09
CA ARG A 179 5.68 5.33 -12.92
C ARG A 179 5.73 4.48 -11.65
N VAL A 180 6.61 4.84 -10.73
CA VAL A 180 6.69 4.22 -9.40
C VAL A 180 6.71 5.32 -8.34
N VAL A 181 5.78 5.27 -7.39
CA VAL A 181 5.67 6.29 -6.33
C VAL A 181 5.41 5.61 -4.99
N ALA A 182 6.17 6.00 -3.96
CA ALA A 182 5.88 5.62 -2.58
C ALA A 182 4.96 6.65 -1.93
N ILE A 183 3.96 6.21 -1.19
CA ILE A 183 3.09 7.06 -0.37
C ILE A 183 3.53 6.87 1.09
N ALA A 184 3.84 7.95 1.80
CA ALA A 184 4.32 7.91 3.19
C ALA A 184 3.25 8.44 4.17
N PRO A 185 2.36 7.56 4.69
CA PRO A 185 1.37 7.96 5.69
C PRO A 185 2.01 8.22 7.05
N VAL A 186 1.44 9.16 7.80
CA VAL A 186 1.52 9.19 9.26
C VAL A 186 0.56 8.15 9.85
N ALA A 187 0.52 8.02 11.18
CA ALA A 187 -0.46 7.17 11.87
C ALA A 187 -1.87 7.37 11.28
N THR A 188 -2.47 6.26 10.87
CA THR A 188 -3.76 6.22 10.17
C THR A 188 -4.74 5.39 11.00
N GLU A 189 -5.98 5.82 11.10
CA GLU A 189 -7.07 5.14 11.82
C GLU A 189 -7.45 3.83 11.12
N THR A 190 -6.68 2.78 11.37
CA THR A 190 -6.84 1.43 10.81
C THR A 190 -6.73 0.39 11.93
N PRO A 191 -7.11 -0.87 11.70
CA PRO A 191 -6.90 -1.93 12.69
C PRO A 191 -5.43 -2.09 13.15
N MET A 192 -4.47 -1.66 12.35
CA MET A 192 -3.03 -1.72 12.66
C MET A 192 -2.60 -0.70 13.73
N LEU A 193 -3.39 0.36 13.96
CA LEU A 193 -2.99 1.48 14.82
C LEU A 193 -2.73 1.06 16.27
N ALA A 194 -3.56 0.17 16.83
CA ALA A 194 -3.40 -0.34 18.18
C ALA A 194 -2.03 -0.97 18.42
N THR A 195 -1.55 -1.77 17.46
CA THR A 195 -0.22 -2.41 17.53
C THR A 195 0.90 -1.38 17.62
N PHE A 196 0.83 -0.30 16.83
CA PHE A 196 1.82 0.78 16.90
C PHE A 196 1.78 1.55 18.21
N MET A 197 0.64 1.57 18.91
CA MET A 197 0.51 2.15 20.24
C MET A 197 1.06 1.23 21.33
N GLY A 198 1.40 -0.02 21.00
CA GLY A 198 1.82 -1.03 21.98
C GLY A 198 0.62 -1.55 22.79
N LYS A 199 -0.58 -1.53 22.24
CA LYS A 199 -1.84 -1.86 22.93
C LYS A 199 -2.65 -2.87 22.11
N LYS A 200 -3.55 -3.59 22.78
CA LYS A 200 -4.50 -4.49 22.10
C LYS A 200 -5.64 -3.73 21.41
N GLN A 201 -5.98 -2.55 21.94
CA GLN A 201 -7.02 -1.67 21.42
C GLN A 201 -6.53 -0.22 21.45
N VAL A 202 -7.09 0.58 20.55
CA VAL A 202 -6.86 2.02 20.52
C VAL A 202 -7.55 2.66 21.72
N ASP A 203 -6.87 3.57 22.42
CA ASP A 203 -7.41 4.37 23.51
C ASP A 203 -7.16 5.87 23.29
N GLU A 204 -7.88 6.71 24.02
CA GLU A 204 -7.84 8.16 23.84
C GLU A 204 -6.48 8.77 24.25
N GLU A 205 -5.80 8.21 25.23
CA GLU A 205 -4.46 8.63 25.62
C GLU A 205 -3.46 8.46 24.47
N GLY A 206 -3.47 7.27 23.84
CA GLY A 206 -2.66 6.96 22.67
C GLY A 206 -3.01 7.86 21.49
N LEU A 207 -4.31 8.06 21.22
CA LEU A 207 -4.76 8.97 20.16
C LEU A 207 -4.27 10.39 20.38
N THR A 208 -4.41 10.94 21.58
CA THR A 208 -3.97 12.29 21.94
C THR A 208 -2.46 12.42 21.74
N ARG A 209 -1.67 11.45 22.21
CA ARG A 209 -0.21 11.44 22.00
C ARG A 209 0.16 11.43 20.52
N TYR A 210 -0.52 10.62 19.70
CA TYR A 210 -0.22 10.56 18.27
C TYR A 210 -0.69 11.81 17.53
N ARG A 211 -1.89 12.34 17.83
CA ARG A 211 -2.40 13.61 17.27
C ARG A 211 -1.45 14.77 17.55
N GLY A 212 -0.90 14.85 18.77
CA GLY A 212 0.08 15.86 19.15
C GLY A 212 1.39 15.84 18.35
N THR A 213 1.66 14.77 17.59
CA THR A 213 2.83 14.70 16.69
C THR A 213 2.55 15.19 15.27
N VAL A 214 1.30 15.52 14.95
CA VAL A 214 0.86 15.91 13.60
C VAL A 214 0.45 17.38 13.61
N PRO A 215 1.15 18.28 12.90
CA PRO A 215 0.83 19.70 12.89
C PRO A 215 -0.62 20.04 12.53
N LEU A 216 -1.27 19.28 11.59
CA LEU A 216 -2.69 19.45 11.29
C LEU A 216 -3.65 18.92 12.37
N GLY A 217 -3.15 18.45 13.52
CA GLY A 217 -3.92 18.14 14.72
C GLY A 217 -4.78 16.87 14.65
N ARG A 218 -4.68 16.06 13.62
CA ARG A 218 -5.42 14.81 13.49
C ARG A 218 -4.59 13.68 12.87
N LEU A 219 -5.02 12.45 13.10
CA LEU A 219 -4.50 11.29 12.38
C LEU A 219 -5.09 11.24 10.96
N ASN A 220 -4.44 10.50 10.07
CA ASN A 220 -5.06 10.17 8.80
C ASN A 220 -6.25 9.24 9.01
N LYS A 221 -7.25 9.42 8.17
CA LYS A 221 -8.27 8.41 7.88
C LYS A 221 -7.83 7.60 6.66
N PRO A 222 -8.29 6.35 6.48
CA PRO A 222 -8.01 5.56 5.28
C PRO A 222 -8.31 6.31 3.98
N GLU A 223 -9.33 7.17 3.97
CA GLU A 223 -9.75 7.97 2.83
C GLU A 223 -8.73 9.03 2.42
N ASP A 224 -7.94 9.58 3.36
CA ASP A 224 -6.86 10.52 3.04
C ASP A 224 -5.80 9.85 2.13
N LEU A 225 -5.48 8.59 2.44
CA LEU A 225 -4.54 7.80 1.67
C LEU A 225 -5.16 7.32 0.34
N ALA A 226 -6.42 6.95 0.34
CA ALA A 226 -7.15 6.55 -0.87
C ALA A 226 -7.20 7.70 -1.88
N ASN A 227 -7.45 8.93 -1.44
CA ASN A 227 -7.46 10.12 -2.27
C ASN A 227 -6.07 10.43 -2.85
N ALA A 228 -5.01 10.32 -2.06
CA ALA A 228 -3.64 10.47 -2.54
C ALA A 228 -3.27 9.38 -3.56
N ALA A 229 -3.64 8.12 -3.28
CA ALA A 229 -3.42 7.00 -4.19
C ALA A 229 -4.19 7.20 -5.51
N LEU A 230 -5.42 7.69 -5.47
CA LEU A 230 -6.23 8.00 -6.65
C LEU A 230 -5.54 9.07 -7.52
N PHE A 231 -5.10 10.17 -6.92
CA PHE A 231 -4.36 11.21 -7.64
C PHE A 231 -3.10 10.63 -8.29
N LEU A 232 -2.28 9.92 -7.54
CA LEU A 232 -1.01 9.36 -8.02
C LEU A 232 -1.21 8.25 -9.08
N ALA A 233 -2.31 7.51 -9.02
CA ALA A 233 -2.67 6.49 -10.02
C ALA A 233 -3.20 7.08 -11.31
N SER A 234 -3.73 8.30 -11.28
CA SER A 234 -4.35 8.97 -12.43
C SER A 234 -3.33 9.63 -13.36
N ASP A 235 -3.81 10.08 -14.51
CA ASP A 235 -3.03 10.84 -15.49
C ASP A 235 -2.70 12.27 -14.98
N ASP A 236 -3.42 12.77 -13.94
CA ASP A 236 -3.10 14.06 -13.30
C ASP A 236 -1.70 14.08 -12.65
N ALA A 237 -1.15 12.89 -12.35
CA ALA A 237 0.19 12.72 -11.79
C ALA A 237 1.25 12.26 -12.81
N ALA A 238 1.05 12.51 -14.11
CA ALA A 238 1.89 11.99 -15.19
C ALA A 238 3.39 12.31 -15.04
N MET A 239 3.74 13.41 -14.38
CA MET A 239 5.14 13.82 -14.14
C MET A 239 5.67 13.45 -12.74
N ILE A 240 4.95 12.60 -12.00
CA ILE A 240 5.35 12.19 -10.65
C ILE A 240 5.81 10.73 -10.69
N THR A 241 7.12 10.52 -10.51
CA THR A 241 7.75 9.19 -10.37
C THR A 241 9.00 9.27 -9.50
N GLY A 242 9.41 8.17 -8.87
CA GLY A 242 10.61 8.05 -8.05
C GLY A 242 10.55 8.78 -6.70
N SER A 243 9.43 9.44 -6.39
CA SER A 243 9.27 10.25 -5.19
C SER A 243 8.62 9.48 -4.04
N VAL A 244 8.87 9.97 -2.84
CA VAL A 244 8.11 9.63 -1.63
C VAL A 244 7.10 10.75 -1.39
N PHE A 245 5.83 10.46 -1.55
CA PHE A 245 4.73 11.43 -1.42
C PHE A 245 4.17 11.39 0.01
N PRO A 246 4.43 12.41 0.85
CA PRO A 246 3.96 12.40 2.23
C PRO A 246 2.45 12.69 2.29
N VAL A 247 1.75 11.91 3.10
CA VAL A 247 0.37 12.15 3.53
C VAL A 247 0.40 12.12 5.05
N ASP A 248 0.91 13.19 5.65
CA ASP A 248 1.37 13.15 7.03
C ASP A 248 0.96 14.36 7.90
N GLY A 249 0.20 15.28 7.35
CA GLY A 249 -0.24 16.47 8.05
C GLY A 249 0.89 17.33 8.59
N GLY A 250 2.09 17.30 7.95
CA GLY A 250 3.28 18.03 8.36
C GLY A 250 4.16 17.29 9.38
N ARG A 251 3.95 16.00 9.62
CA ARG A 251 4.70 15.22 10.62
C ARG A 251 6.21 15.20 10.38
N CYS A 252 6.65 15.31 9.14
CA CYS A 252 8.05 15.17 8.75
C CYS A 252 8.76 16.51 8.48
N ILE A 253 8.16 17.66 8.77
CA ILE A 253 8.78 18.97 8.74
C ILE A 253 9.40 19.34 10.07
#